data_ed4b34fd53c91a026109a1b914e7b927
#
_entry.id   ed4b34fd53c91a026109a1b914e7b927
#
_cell.length_a   1.000
_cell.length_b   1.000
_cell.length_c   1.000
_cell.angle_alpha   90.00
_cell.angle_beta   90.00
_cell.angle_gamma   90.00
#
_symmetry.space_group_name_H-M   'P 1'
#
loop_
_entity.id
_entity.type
_entity.pdbx_description
1 polymer ?
#
loop_
_entity_poly.entity_id
_entity_poly.type
_entity_poly.pdbx_seq_one_letter_code
_entity_poly.pdbx_strand_id
1 'polypeptide(L)'
;MSQQQPTARSPRRTPAHRPRALAAAGALIVLPLATACVGGDDGKGADGGKAAPGVTAAPAAGVVAPAKVEVIAGLTGCKAKIRIDADELRQGLCHTKRADYLITTFPEERFKETWLEEARVYGGKYLVGTRWVVSVKPALLESFRAKLGGTIRELRGIGPKLGGG
;
A
#
# COMPACT_ATOMS: atom_id res chain seq x y z
N MET A 1 5.43 54.38 -20.36
CA MET A 1 4.53 53.84 -19.31
C MET A 1 5.31 52.77 -18.55
N SER A 2 5.88 53.16 -17.40
CA SER A 2 6.75 52.31 -16.57
C SER A 2 5.87 51.55 -15.57
N GLN A 3 5.91 50.23 -15.59
CA GLN A 3 5.24 49.39 -14.60
C GLN A 3 6.23 49.07 -13.48
N GLN A 4 5.93 49.54 -12.27
CA GLN A 4 6.65 49.25 -11.05
C GLN A 4 6.27 47.86 -10.53
N GLN A 5 7.28 47.00 -10.30
CA GLN A 5 7.12 45.72 -9.63
C GLN A 5 7.02 45.92 -8.10
N PRO A 6 6.10 45.25 -7.39
CA PRO A 6 6.10 45.26 -5.94
C PRO A 6 7.14 44.27 -5.40
N THR A 7 8.00 44.74 -4.53
CA THR A 7 9.00 43.98 -3.79
C THR A 7 8.33 43.06 -2.77
N ALA A 8 8.55 41.77 -2.89
CA ALA A 8 8.10 40.75 -1.96
C ALA A 8 8.93 40.82 -0.65
N ARG A 9 8.26 41.09 0.47
CA ARG A 9 8.81 41.00 1.82
C ARG A 9 9.01 39.56 2.24
N SER A 10 10.23 39.17 2.57
CA SER A 10 10.54 37.88 3.22
C SER A 10 9.95 37.79 4.63
N PRO A 11 9.32 36.70 5.03
CA PRO A 11 8.91 36.46 6.41
C PRO A 11 10.10 36.04 7.26
N ARG A 12 10.23 36.70 8.45
CA ARG A 12 11.23 36.45 9.48
C ARG A 12 11.08 35.05 10.06
N ARG A 13 12.18 34.31 10.15
CA ARG A 13 12.31 33.06 10.89
C ARG A 13 12.17 33.31 12.39
N THR A 14 11.25 32.67 13.06
CA THR A 14 11.18 32.55 14.51
C THR A 14 12.05 31.38 14.99
N PRO A 15 12.80 31.52 16.11
CA PRO A 15 13.64 30.45 16.61
C PRO A 15 12.84 29.39 17.37
N ALA A 16 13.20 28.15 17.16
CA ALA A 16 12.62 26.95 17.77
C ALA A 16 12.93 26.91 19.28
N HIS A 17 11.89 26.75 20.11
CA HIS A 17 12.01 26.36 21.50
C HIS A 17 12.20 24.85 21.62
N ARG A 18 13.34 24.43 22.16
CA ARG A 18 13.60 23.06 22.61
C ARG A 18 12.94 22.84 23.97
N PRO A 19 12.13 21.83 24.20
CA PRO A 19 11.84 21.35 25.54
C PRO A 19 12.90 20.33 26.00
N ARG A 20 13.28 20.51 27.26
CA ARG A 20 14.24 19.69 28.01
C ARG A 20 13.71 18.28 28.27
N ALA A 21 14.64 17.33 28.19
CA ALA A 21 14.48 15.96 28.63
C ALA A 21 14.13 15.86 30.14
N LEU A 22 13.15 15.05 30.46
CA LEU A 22 13.00 14.44 31.78
C LEU A 22 13.14 12.94 31.64
N ALA A 23 14.21 12.43 32.25
CA ALA A 23 14.44 11.02 32.45
C ALA A 23 13.50 10.50 33.55
N ALA A 24 12.82 9.42 33.29
CA ALA A 24 12.21 8.61 34.33
C ALA A 24 12.62 7.14 34.11
N ALA A 25 13.38 6.65 35.10
CA ALA A 25 13.76 5.26 35.27
C ALA A 25 12.57 4.44 35.79
N GLY A 26 12.53 3.15 35.48
CA GLY A 26 11.78 2.25 36.33
C GLY A 26 11.08 1.09 35.65
N ALA A 27 11.58 -0.06 35.98
CA ALA A 27 10.93 -1.36 36.17
C ALA A 27 11.11 -2.42 35.09
N LEU A 28 12.08 -3.27 35.35
CA LEU A 28 12.21 -4.65 34.88
C LEU A 28 11.05 -5.49 35.46
N ILE A 29 10.19 -6.01 34.60
CA ILE A 29 9.28 -7.10 34.94
C ILE A 29 9.74 -8.32 34.16
N VAL A 30 10.33 -9.25 34.91
CA VAL A 30 10.68 -10.61 34.50
C VAL A 30 9.42 -11.46 34.65
N LEU A 31 8.90 -12.04 33.57
CA LEU A 31 7.87 -13.07 33.64
C LEU A 31 8.45 -14.41 33.19
N PRO A 32 8.13 -15.52 33.91
CA PRO A 32 8.74 -16.83 33.69
C PRO A 32 8.13 -17.57 32.51
N LEU A 33 8.97 -18.33 31.84
CA LEU A 33 8.61 -19.36 30.86
C LEU A 33 7.78 -20.46 31.55
N ALA A 34 6.65 -20.78 30.96
CA ALA A 34 5.97 -22.03 31.18
C ALA A 34 6.10 -22.90 29.92
N THR A 35 7.08 -23.81 29.96
CA THR A 35 7.17 -24.96 29.07
C THR A 35 6.17 -26.01 29.56
N ALA A 36 5.22 -26.39 28.73
CA ALA A 36 4.43 -27.59 28.90
C ALA A 36 4.56 -28.45 27.63
N CYS A 37 5.54 -29.36 27.66
CA CYS A 37 5.52 -30.57 26.89
C CYS A 37 4.74 -31.62 27.69
N VAL A 38 3.69 -32.17 27.10
CA VAL A 38 3.18 -33.48 27.52
C VAL A 38 3.01 -34.30 26.25
N GLY A 39 3.83 -35.31 26.17
CA GLY A 39 3.72 -36.44 25.29
C GLY A 39 2.79 -37.51 25.88
N GLY A 40 2.43 -38.48 25.12
CA GLY A 40 1.67 -39.70 25.44
C GLY A 40 0.79 -40.02 24.24
N ASP A 41 0.90 -41.00 23.58
CA ASP A 41 1.22 -42.41 23.54
C ASP A 41 0.09 -43.15 22.84
N ASP A 42 0.47 -43.98 21.90
CA ASP A 42 -0.15 -45.18 21.41
C ASP A 42 -1.69 -45.32 21.19
N GLY A 43 -2.04 -45.43 19.93
CA GLY A 43 -3.36 -45.87 19.51
C GLY A 43 -3.34 -46.43 18.08
N LYS A 44 -2.96 -47.68 17.95
CA LYS A 44 -3.01 -48.50 16.72
C LYS A 44 -4.47 -48.69 16.27
N GLY A 45 -4.80 -48.22 15.08
CA GLY A 45 -6.09 -48.46 14.44
C GLY A 45 -5.95 -48.29 12.94
N ALA A 46 -5.80 -49.41 12.26
CA ALA A 46 -5.89 -49.49 10.81
C ALA A 46 -7.35 -49.34 10.39
N ASP A 47 -7.65 -48.34 9.55
CA ASP A 47 -8.72 -48.48 8.60
C ASP A 47 -8.51 -47.58 7.37
N GLY A 48 -8.67 -48.19 6.20
CA GLY A 48 -8.38 -47.59 4.92
C GLY A 48 -9.38 -46.50 4.54
N GLY A 49 -8.98 -45.26 4.71
CA GLY A 49 -9.66 -44.10 4.14
C GLY A 49 -8.94 -43.63 2.90
N LYS A 50 -9.55 -43.77 1.74
CA LYS A 50 -9.15 -43.21 0.46
C LYS A 50 -8.76 -41.73 0.65
N ALA A 51 -7.48 -41.44 0.46
CA ALA A 51 -7.01 -40.05 0.41
C ALA A 51 -7.72 -39.36 -0.76
N ALA A 52 -8.61 -38.42 -0.44
CA ALA A 52 -9.08 -37.46 -1.39
C ALA A 52 -7.86 -36.66 -1.92
N PRO A 53 -7.78 -36.36 -3.23
CA PRO A 53 -6.69 -35.55 -3.74
C PRO A 53 -6.71 -34.21 -2.98
N GLY A 54 -5.64 -33.97 -2.21
CA GLY A 54 -5.48 -32.72 -1.50
C GLY A 54 -5.55 -31.59 -2.49
N VAL A 55 -6.61 -30.80 -2.42
CA VAL A 55 -6.65 -29.48 -3.03
C VAL A 55 -5.50 -28.70 -2.39
N THR A 56 -4.37 -28.69 -3.08
CA THR A 56 -3.30 -27.76 -2.76
C THR A 56 -3.89 -26.38 -2.99
N ALA A 57 -4.40 -25.78 -1.91
CA ALA A 57 -4.81 -24.38 -1.96
C ALA A 57 -3.58 -23.62 -2.48
N ALA A 58 -3.71 -23.04 -3.67
CA ALA A 58 -2.70 -22.13 -4.17
C ALA A 58 -2.44 -21.13 -3.04
N PRO A 59 -1.16 -20.83 -2.70
CA PRO A 59 -0.87 -19.87 -1.67
C PRO A 59 -1.66 -18.61 -1.99
N ALA A 60 -2.57 -18.23 -1.09
CA ALA A 60 -3.31 -16.99 -1.24
C ALA A 60 -2.27 -15.92 -1.51
N ALA A 61 -2.33 -15.27 -2.67
CA ALA A 61 -1.42 -14.20 -3.02
C ALA A 61 -1.47 -13.23 -1.85
N GLY A 62 -0.38 -13.19 -1.06
CA GLY A 62 -0.37 -12.44 0.19
C GLY A 62 -0.74 -11.01 -0.12
N VAL A 63 -1.81 -10.50 0.52
CA VAL A 63 -2.14 -9.09 0.42
C VAL A 63 -0.91 -8.35 0.89
N VAL A 64 -0.31 -7.57 0.02
CA VAL A 64 0.82 -6.73 0.38
C VAL A 64 0.34 -5.79 1.48
N ALA A 65 0.83 -6.01 2.70
CA ALA A 65 0.58 -5.12 3.84
C ALA A 65 1.03 -3.69 3.50
N PRO A 66 0.69 -2.68 4.29
CA PRO A 66 1.12 -1.32 4.01
C PRO A 66 2.62 -1.30 3.68
N ALA A 67 2.93 -1.09 2.42
CA ALA A 67 4.28 -1.19 1.88
C ALA A 67 4.71 0.13 1.27
N LYS A 68 6.03 0.37 1.26
CA LYS A 68 6.59 1.52 0.56
C LYS A 68 6.47 1.34 -0.96
N VAL A 69 6.47 2.44 -1.70
CA VAL A 69 6.45 2.45 -3.17
C VAL A 69 7.49 1.51 -3.76
N GLU A 70 8.70 1.50 -3.20
CA GLU A 70 9.83 0.71 -3.69
C GLU A 70 9.60 -0.80 -3.56
N VAL A 71 8.91 -1.22 -2.49
CA VAL A 71 8.58 -2.63 -2.27
C VAL A 71 7.57 -3.10 -3.32
N ILE A 72 6.50 -2.33 -3.54
CA ILE A 72 5.48 -2.64 -4.54
C ILE A 72 6.10 -2.65 -5.95
N ALA A 73 6.97 -1.67 -6.24
CA ALA A 73 7.69 -1.59 -7.50
C ALA A 73 8.55 -2.83 -7.74
N GLY A 74 9.32 -3.27 -6.73
CA GLY A 74 10.13 -4.49 -6.81
C GLY A 74 9.32 -5.73 -7.13
N LEU A 75 8.15 -5.91 -6.48
CA LEU A 75 7.24 -7.03 -6.72
C LEU A 75 6.66 -7.03 -8.14
N THR A 76 6.51 -5.86 -8.74
CA THR A 76 6.01 -5.70 -10.12
C THR A 76 7.11 -5.64 -11.18
N GLY A 77 8.38 -5.75 -10.76
CA GLY A 77 9.54 -5.79 -11.66
C GLY A 77 9.95 -4.40 -12.17
N CYS A 78 9.82 -3.38 -11.34
CA CYS A 78 10.14 -2.00 -11.65
C CYS A 78 11.06 -1.38 -10.58
N LYS A 79 11.85 -0.39 -10.98
CA LYS A 79 12.50 0.57 -10.09
C LYS A 79 11.76 1.90 -10.21
N ALA A 80 10.93 2.21 -9.21
CA ALA A 80 10.09 3.41 -9.26
C ALA A 80 10.92 4.70 -9.16
N LYS A 81 10.56 5.69 -9.97
CA LYS A 81 11.03 7.08 -9.81
C LYS A 81 10.00 7.83 -8.96
N ILE A 82 10.40 8.29 -7.78
CA ILE A 82 9.52 9.06 -6.91
C ILE A 82 9.20 10.40 -7.57
N ARG A 83 7.91 10.72 -7.65
CA ARG A 83 7.37 11.96 -8.22
C ARG A 83 6.78 12.88 -7.18
N ILE A 84 6.15 12.30 -6.15
CA ILE A 84 5.53 13.02 -5.03
C ILE A 84 6.01 12.36 -3.75
N ASP A 85 6.39 13.19 -2.79
CA ASP A 85 6.76 12.78 -1.44
C ASP A 85 6.18 13.84 -0.49
N ALA A 86 4.99 13.58 0.02
CA ALA A 86 4.20 14.47 0.87
C ALA A 86 3.75 13.73 2.13
N ASP A 87 3.26 14.46 3.12
CA ASP A 87 2.85 13.88 4.40
C ASP A 87 1.65 12.92 4.26
N GLU A 88 0.76 13.18 3.31
CA GLU A 88 -0.46 12.40 3.08
C GLU A 88 -0.30 11.27 2.05
N LEU A 89 0.69 11.36 1.13
CA LEU A 89 0.93 10.32 0.14
C LEU A 89 2.35 10.34 -0.42
N ARG A 90 2.79 9.18 -0.89
CA ARG A 90 4.01 9.04 -1.66
C ARG A 90 3.72 8.34 -2.98
N GLN A 91 4.18 8.91 -4.10
CA GLN A 91 3.89 8.37 -5.42
C GLN A 91 5.16 8.13 -6.23
N GLY A 92 5.24 6.97 -6.84
CA GLY A 92 6.29 6.58 -7.75
C GLY A 92 5.77 6.22 -9.14
N LEU A 93 6.51 6.61 -10.15
CA LEU A 93 6.29 6.25 -11.54
C LEU A 93 7.20 5.08 -11.91
N CYS A 94 6.60 4.06 -12.47
CA CYS A 94 7.27 2.90 -13.05
C CYS A 94 7.23 2.96 -14.56
N HIS A 95 8.41 2.85 -15.19
CA HIS A 95 8.57 2.66 -16.62
C HIS A 95 9.01 1.23 -16.89
N THR A 96 8.26 0.49 -17.67
CA THR A 96 8.62 -0.86 -18.10
C THR A 96 8.36 -1.06 -19.59
N LYS A 97 8.94 -2.10 -20.17
CA LYS A 97 8.67 -2.44 -21.58
C LYS A 97 7.18 -2.74 -21.86
N ARG A 98 6.40 -3.11 -20.84
CA ARG A 98 4.99 -3.51 -20.98
C ARG A 98 4.04 -2.32 -20.80
N ALA A 99 4.34 -1.44 -19.87
CA ALA A 99 3.51 -0.26 -19.57
C ALA A 99 4.23 0.68 -18.61
N ASP A 100 3.79 1.92 -18.61
CA ASP A 100 3.99 2.87 -17.54
C ASP A 100 2.83 2.77 -16.56
N TYR A 101 3.13 2.90 -15.26
CA TYR A 101 2.12 2.86 -14.21
C TYR A 101 2.57 3.62 -12.97
N LEU A 102 1.59 4.01 -12.16
CA LEU A 102 1.80 4.73 -10.92
C LEU A 102 1.53 3.82 -9.72
N ILE A 103 2.37 3.96 -8.70
CA ILE A 103 2.19 3.37 -7.39
C ILE A 103 2.04 4.52 -6.41
N THR A 104 0.91 4.59 -5.72
CA THR A 104 0.66 5.58 -4.67
C THR A 104 0.49 4.86 -3.35
N THR A 105 1.23 5.28 -2.33
CA THR A 105 1.14 4.75 -0.96
C THR A 105 0.75 5.86 0.00
N PHE A 106 0.09 5.48 1.08
CA PHE A 106 -0.50 6.40 2.04
C PHE A 106 -0.06 6.03 3.46
N PRO A 107 0.24 6.99 4.34
CA PRO A 107 0.56 6.72 5.73
C PRO A 107 -0.65 6.19 6.51
N GLU A 108 -1.87 6.58 6.10
CA GLU A 108 -3.11 6.16 6.73
C GLU A 108 -4.18 5.82 5.69
N GLU A 109 -5.12 4.95 6.08
CA GLU A 109 -6.21 4.49 5.20
C GLU A 109 -7.13 5.64 4.78
N ARG A 110 -7.39 6.60 5.66
CA ARG A 110 -8.22 7.78 5.36
C ARG A 110 -7.70 8.59 4.18
N PHE A 111 -6.38 8.77 4.06
CA PHE A 111 -5.80 9.50 2.92
C PHE A 111 -5.98 8.74 1.60
N LYS A 112 -5.93 7.40 1.64
CA LYS A 112 -6.23 6.58 0.47
C LYS A 112 -7.69 6.74 0.04
N GLU A 113 -8.62 6.68 0.97
CA GLU A 113 -10.05 6.83 0.63
C GLU A 113 -10.36 8.23 0.09
N THR A 114 -9.79 9.29 0.69
CA THR A 114 -9.89 10.65 0.16
C THR A 114 -9.35 10.75 -1.27
N TRP A 115 -8.16 10.19 -1.49
CA TRP A 115 -7.55 10.17 -2.83
C TRP A 115 -8.41 9.41 -3.85
N LEU A 116 -9.02 8.29 -3.47
CA LEU A 116 -9.91 7.53 -4.34
C LEU A 116 -11.20 8.30 -4.65
N GLU A 117 -11.71 9.07 -3.70
CA GLU A 117 -12.88 9.94 -3.93
C GLU A 117 -12.56 11.04 -4.94
N GLU A 118 -11.41 11.69 -4.82
CA GLU A 118 -10.94 12.69 -5.79
C GLU A 118 -10.68 12.07 -7.16
N ALA A 119 -10.12 10.85 -7.22
CA ALA A 119 -9.86 10.13 -8.46
C ALA A 119 -11.14 9.77 -9.23
N ARG A 120 -12.31 9.77 -8.58
CA ARG A 120 -13.60 9.56 -9.23
C ARG A 120 -13.88 10.57 -10.34
N VAL A 121 -13.35 11.78 -10.24
CA VAL A 121 -13.54 12.80 -11.31
C VAL A 121 -13.02 12.27 -12.65
N TYR A 122 -11.94 11.52 -12.61
CA TYR A 122 -11.32 10.95 -13.82
C TYR A 122 -11.89 9.58 -14.18
N GLY A 123 -12.51 8.89 -13.23
CA GLY A 123 -12.97 7.51 -13.40
C GLY A 123 -11.82 6.51 -13.59
N GLY A 124 -12.17 5.30 -14.03
CA GLY A 124 -11.18 4.26 -14.36
C GLY A 124 -11.13 3.10 -13.38
N LYS A 125 -10.23 2.16 -13.65
CA LYS A 125 -10.02 0.97 -12.83
C LYS A 125 -8.67 1.04 -12.15
N TYR A 126 -8.64 0.74 -10.86
CA TYR A 126 -7.47 0.80 -10.00
C TYR A 126 -7.32 -0.49 -9.21
N LEU A 127 -6.09 -0.94 -9.00
CA LEU A 127 -5.82 -2.00 -8.04
C LEU A 127 -5.58 -1.37 -6.67
N VAL A 128 -6.40 -1.72 -5.69
CA VAL A 128 -6.44 -1.09 -4.38
C VAL A 128 -6.13 -2.11 -3.29
N GLY A 129 -5.18 -1.80 -2.44
CA GLY A 129 -4.85 -2.57 -1.24
C GLY A 129 -4.87 -1.72 0.02
N THR A 130 -4.35 -2.27 1.11
CA THR A 130 -4.26 -1.55 2.38
C THR A 130 -3.22 -0.44 2.28
N ARG A 131 -3.68 0.81 2.31
CA ARG A 131 -2.86 2.02 2.22
C ARG A 131 -2.01 2.14 0.94
N TRP A 132 -2.44 1.52 -0.15
CA TRP A 132 -1.81 1.69 -1.46
C TRP A 132 -2.80 1.55 -2.61
N VAL A 133 -2.45 2.17 -3.74
CA VAL A 133 -3.18 2.10 -5.02
C VAL A 133 -2.18 1.96 -6.15
N VAL A 134 -2.49 1.10 -7.12
CA VAL A 134 -1.76 1.01 -8.38
C VAL A 134 -2.67 1.41 -9.53
N SER A 135 -2.22 2.41 -10.31
CA SER A 135 -2.87 2.88 -11.52
C SER A 135 -2.13 2.36 -12.73
N VAL A 136 -2.70 1.39 -13.41
CA VAL A 136 -2.12 0.73 -14.59
C VAL A 136 -3.20 0.51 -15.65
N LYS A 137 -2.79 0.24 -16.89
CA LYS A 137 -3.75 -0.10 -17.97
C LYS A 137 -4.67 -1.25 -17.54
N PRO A 138 -6.00 -1.16 -17.81
CA PRO A 138 -6.98 -2.17 -17.37
C PRO A 138 -6.61 -3.61 -17.69
N ALA A 139 -6.04 -3.84 -18.87
CA ALA A 139 -5.60 -5.18 -19.31
C ALA A 139 -4.50 -5.82 -18.44
N LEU A 140 -3.80 -5.03 -17.62
CA LEU A 140 -2.73 -5.52 -16.74
C LEU A 140 -3.16 -5.68 -15.28
N LEU A 141 -4.33 -5.19 -14.89
CA LEU A 141 -4.79 -5.19 -13.50
C LEU A 141 -4.81 -6.58 -12.88
N GLU A 142 -5.30 -7.59 -13.60
CA GLU A 142 -5.36 -8.97 -13.10
C GLU A 142 -3.96 -9.55 -12.86
N SER A 143 -3.02 -9.28 -13.74
CA SER A 143 -1.64 -9.74 -13.57
C SER A 143 -0.94 -9.07 -12.39
N PHE A 144 -1.31 -7.82 -12.10
CA PHE A 144 -0.82 -7.09 -10.92
C PHE A 144 -1.50 -7.59 -9.64
N ARG A 145 -2.81 -7.85 -9.69
CA ARG A 145 -3.55 -8.44 -8.58
C ARG A 145 -3.00 -9.80 -8.17
N ALA A 146 -2.64 -10.64 -9.12
CA ALA A 146 -2.03 -11.94 -8.85
C ALA A 146 -0.69 -11.83 -8.10
N LYS A 147 0.05 -10.72 -8.26
CA LYS A 147 1.35 -10.49 -7.60
C LYS A 147 1.23 -9.75 -6.26
N LEU A 148 0.30 -8.81 -6.17
CA LEU A 148 0.20 -7.87 -5.06
C LEU A 148 -0.97 -8.18 -4.13
N GLY A 149 -1.93 -8.99 -4.57
CA GLY A 149 -3.23 -9.06 -3.91
C GLY A 149 -4.04 -7.79 -4.14
N GLY A 150 -4.91 -7.47 -3.19
CA GLY A 150 -5.80 -6.32 -3.28
C GLY A 150 -7.05 -6.58 -4.13
N THR A 151 -7.81 -5.52 -4.38
CA THR A 151 -9.09 -5.55 -5.09
C THR A 151 -9.09 -4.56 -6.25
N ILE A 152 -9.59 -4.97 -7.41
CA ILE A 152 -9.79 -4.05 -8.52
C ILE A 152 -11.07 -3.25 -8.25
N ARG A 153 -10.93 -1.93 -8.09
CA ARG A 153 -12.05 -0.99 -7.89
C ARG A 153 -12.26 -0.19 -9.17
N GLU A 154 -13.51 -0.13 -9.61
CA GLU A 154 -13.93 0.74 -10.71
C GLU A 154 -14.52 2.01 -10.12
N LEU A 155 -13.91 3.14 -10.45
CA LEU A 155 -14.39 4.46 -10.10
C LEU A 155 -15.19 5.00 -11.29
N ARG A 156 -16.44 5.37 -11.04
CA ARG A 156 -17.28 5.99 -12.08
C ARG A 156 -16.90 7.46 -12.18
N GLY A 157 -16.50 7.91 -13.36
CA GLY A 157 -16.26 9.33 -13.63
C GLY A 157 -17.55 10.15 -13.47
N ILE A 158 -17.41 11.42 -13.09
CA ILE A 158 -18.51 12.36 -12.93
C ILE A 158 -18.93 12.97 -14.30
N GLY A 159 -18.08 12.81 -15.31
CA GLY A 159 -18.34 13.34 -16.66
C GLY A 159 -19.36 12.52 -17.45
N PRO A 160 -19.97 13.12 -18.50
CA PRO A 160 -20.79 12.38 -19.44
C PRO A 160 -19.95 11.26 -20.04
N LYS A 161 -20.51 10.04 -20.11
CA LYS A 161 -19.88 8.95 -20.83
C LYS A 161 -19.70 9.40 -22.28
N LEU A 162 -18.47 9.71 -22.68
CA LEU A 162 -18.16 9.81 -24.10
C LEU A 162 -18.41 8.42 -24.67
N GLY A 163 -19.53 8.30 -25.40
CA GLY A 163 -19.96 7.03 -25.97
C GLY A 163 -18.83 6.44 -26.79
N GLY A 164 -18.34 5.28 -26.36
CA GLY A 164 -17.52 4.43 -27.19
C GLY A 164 -18.40 3.92 -28.32
N GLY A 165 -18.10 4.38 -29.53
CA GLY A 165 -18.57 3.76 -30.75
C GLY A 165 -17.77 2.51 -31.05
#